data_b4ff33c3d750bbb711d668a8b7e9751b
#
_entry.id   b4ff33c3d750bbb711d668a8b7e9751b
#
_cell.length_a   1.000
_cell.length_b   1.000
_cell.length_c   1.000
_cell.angle_alpha   90.00
_cell.angle_beta   90.00
_cell.angle_gamma   90.00
#
_symmetry.space_group_name_H-M   'P 1'
#
loop_
_entity.id
_entity.type
_entity.pdbx_description
1 polymer ?
#
loop_
_entity_poly.entity_id
_entity_poly.type
_entity_poly.pdbx_seq_one_letter_code
_entity_poly.pdbx_strand_id
1 'polypeptide(L)'
;MKQFDWERFYAFTKDRPPWPQLVKAVSLLAHKGYALDLGYGAGRDTRYLLGQGFFVTAVDSDPHAIALLADLPQDRLRAVQSSFEEFRFETYDLINAQFALPFVPKEHFNEVFGRVKRALKPGGIFVGQFFGLHDEWNTPGRPMTFLTREQVEELLRGMKLIEFTEEDVDSHVADGTPKHWHVFHVIAQA
;
A
#
# COMPACT_ATOMS: atom_id res chain seq x y z
N MET A 1 -10.56 -22.59 -3.57
CA MET A 1 -9.30 -21.82 -3.41
C MET A 1 -8.89 -21.86 -1.95
N LYS A 2 -7.63 -22.13 -1.61
CA LYS A 2 -7.18 -21.93 -0.23
C LYS A 2 -7.25 -20.43 0.08
N GLN A 3 -7.95 -20.08 1.15
CA GLN A 3 -7.94 -18.72 1.67
C GLN A 3 -6.51 -18.34 2.01
N PHE A 4 -6.07 -17.12 1.68
CA PHE A 4 -4.72 -16.66 2.01
C PHE A 4 -4.59 -16.59 3.54
N ASP A 5 -3.53 -17.18 4.08
CA ASP A 5 -3.28 -17.23 5.52
C ASP A 5 -2.59 -15.92 5.96
N TRP A 6 -3.39 -14.90 6.24
CA TRP A 6 -2.92 -13.59 6.67
C TRP A 6 -2.17 -13.64 8.00
N GLU A 7 -2.61 -14.46 8.95
CA GLU A 7 -1.97 -14.57 10.27
C GLU A 7 -0.52 -15.06 10.12
N ARG A 8 -0.34 -16.13 9.32
CA ARG A 8 0.99 -16.63 8.98
C ARG A 8 1.82 -15.57 8.24
N PHE A 9 1.24 -14.85 7.29
CA PHE A 9 1.91 -13.79 6.53
C PHE A 9 2.39 -12.66 7.47
N TYR A 10 1.57 -12.24 8.42
CA TYR A 10 1.95 -11.23 9.40
C TYR A 10 3.12 -11.66 10.28
N ALA A 11 3.17 -12.93 10.71
CA ALA A 11 4.30 -13.45 11.47
C ALA A 11 5.63 -13.35 10.70
N PHE A 12 5.61 -13.51 9.37
CA PHE A 12 6.81 -13.37 8.53
C PHE A 12 7.19 -11.93 8.20
N THR A 13 6.27 -10.97 8.32
CA THR A 13 6.49 -9.60 7.84
C THR A 13 6.65 -8.58 8.94
N LYS A 14 6.21 -8.86 10.17
CA LYS A 14 6.18 -7.93 11.30
C LYS A 14 7.54 -7.28 11.60
N ASP A 15 8.61 -8.08 11.63
CA ASP A 15 9.94 -7.65 12.04
C ASP A 15 10.86 -7.31 10.85
N ARG A 16 10.32 -7.28 9.64
CA ARG A 16 11.10 -6.87 8.46
C ARG A 16 11.34 -5.36 8.46
N PRO A 17 12.42 -4.88 7.83
CA PRO A 17 12.62 -3.45 7.62
C PRO A 17 11.51 -2.86 6.75
N PRO A 18 11.22 -1.55 6.86
CA PRO A 18 10.24 -0.88 5.98
C PRO A 18 10.61 -1.04 4.52
N TRP A 19 9.64 -0.94 3.65
CA TRP A 19 9.89 -0.98 2.21
C TRP A 19 10.86 0.13 1.78
N PRO A 20 11.89 -0.17 0.96
CA PRO A 20 12.86 0.83 0.50
C PRO A 20 12.20 2.02 -0.23
N GLN A 21 11.12 1.75 -0.99
CA GLN A 21 10.35 2.79 -1.68
C GLN A 21 9.67 3.75 -0.68
N LEU A 22 9.15 3.23 0.44
CA LEU A 22 8.59 4.07 1.51
C LEU A 22 9.69 4.94 2.15
N VAL A 23 10.84 4.36 2.46
CA VAL A 23 11.99 5.09 3.02
C VAL A 23 12.40 6.23 2.08
N LYS A 24 12.48 5.96 0.78
CA LYS A 24 12.77 6.97 -0.25
C LYS A 24 11.68 8.05 -0.29
N ALA A 25 10.40 7.68 -0.33
CA ALA A 25 9.29 8.62 -0.35
C ALA A 25 9.31 9.55 0.87
N VAL A 26 9.55 9.02 2.07
CA VAL A 26 9.68 9.79 3.30
C VAL A 26 10.85 10.78 3.24
N SER A 27 11.98 10.41 2.64
CA SER A 27 13.15 11.31 2.51
C SER A 27 12.90 12.52 1.61
N LEU A 28 11.92 12.44 0.70
CA LEU A 28 11.57 13.52 -0.23
C LEU A 28 10.67 14.59 0.40
N LEU A 29 10.04 14.30 1.53
CA LEU A 29 9.17 15.26 2.23
C LEU A 29 9.96 16.19 3.15
N ALA A 30 9.75 17.50 2.99
CA ALA A 30 10.42 18.52 3.78
C ALA A 30 10.01 18.50 5.26
N HIS A 31 8.79 18.06 5.55
CA HIS A 31 8.26 17.92 6.92
C HIS A 31 7.41 16.67 7.06
N LYS A 32 7.23 16.22 8.29
CA LYS A 32 6.46 15.02 8.64
C LYS A 32 5.13 15.45 9.26
N GLY A 33 4.05 15.33 8.49
CA GLY A 33 2.69 15.70 8.89
C GLY A 33 1.82 14.45 9.08
N TYR A 34 0.82 14.28 8.24
CA TYR A 34 -0.14 13.19 8.29
C TYR A 34 0.18 12.14 7.21
N ALA A 35 0.28 10.88 7.61
CA ALA A 35 0.45 9.76 6.70
C ALA A 35 -0.76 8.82 6.76
N LEU A 36 -1.13 8.26 5.60
CA LEU A 36 -2.07 7.16 5.48
C LEU A 36 -1.29 5.90 5.10
N ASP A 37 -1.48 4.82 5.84
CA ASP A 37 -0.94 3.49 5.57
C ASP A 37 -2.09 2.55 5.20
N LEU A 38 -2.28 2.32 3.90
CA LEU A 38 -3.34 1.47 3.34
C LEU A 38 -2.87 0.01 3.26
N GLY A 39 -3.60 -0.90 3.91
CA GLY A 39 -3.24 -2.31 4.00
C GLY A 39 -2.01 -2.52 4.88
N TYR A 40 -2.01 -1.94 6.08
CA TYR A 40 -0.84 -1.94 6.97
C TYR A 40 -0.42 -3.34 7.45
N GLY A 41 -1.31 -4.35 7.37
CA GLY A 41 -1.03 -5.74 7.73
C GLY A 41 -0.41 -5.90 9.13
N ALA A 42 0.83 -6.36 9.20
CA ALA A 42 1.55 -6.51 10.47
C ALA A 42 2.05 -5.18 11.09
N GLY A 43 1.83 -4.05 10.43
CA GLY A 43 2.18 -2.72 10.95
C GLY A 43 3.66 -2.35 10.81
N ARG A 44 4.42 -3.05 9.97
CA ARG A 44 5.84 -2.77 9.71
C ARG A 44 6.07 -1.33 9.26
N ASP A 45 5.35 -0.89 8.24
CA ASP A 45 5.48 0.44 7.65
C ASP A 45 4.84 1.52 8.54
N THR A 46 3.73 1.20 9.21
CA THR A 46 3.12 2.04 10.26
C THR A 46 4.12 2.37 11.37
N ARG A 47 4.87 1.37 11.88
CA ARG A 47 5.92 1.56 12.91
C ARG A 47 7.01 2.50 12.43
N TYR A 48 7.46 2.32 11.18
CA TYR A 48 8.44 3.19 10.56
C TYR A 48 7.94 4.63 10.47
N LEU A 49 6.73 4.85 9.95
CA LEU A 49 6.15 6.19 9.81
C LEU A 49 6.00 6.92 11.15
N LEU A 50 5.53 6.23 12.20
CA LEU A 50 5.48 6.78 13.56
C LEU A 50 6.87 7.15 14.07
N GLY A 51 7.88 6.29 13.83
CA GLY A 51 9.28 6.53 14.16
C GLY A 51 9.88 7.73 13.44
N GLN A 52 9.37 8.05 12.24
CA GLN A 52 9.75 9.25 11.47
C GLN A 52 9.02 10.52 11.91
N GLY A 53 8.08 10.42 12.87
CA GLY A 53 7.39 11.58 13.43
C GLY A 53 6.04 11.93 12.78
N PHE A 54 5.49 11.06 11.92
CA PHE A 54 4.16 11.27 11.34
C PHE A 54 3.04 11.04 12.36
N PHE A 55 1.91 11.72 12.14
CA PHE A 55 0.62 11.25 12.60
C PHE A 55 0.07 10.26 11.57
N VAL A 56 -0.18 9.02 11.99
CA VAL A 56 -0.49 7.92 11.06
C VAL A 56 -1.94 7.49 11.21
N THR A 57 -2.67 7.47 10.10
CA THR A 57 -3.90 6.69 9.96
C THR A 57 -3.54 5.37 9.26
N ALA A 58 -3.76 4.25 9.93
CA ALA A 58 -3.49 2.91 9.41
C ALA A 58 -4.82 2.19 9.15
N VAL A 59 -5.03 1.71 7.92
CA VAL A 59 -6.30 1.10 7.47
C VAL A 59 -6.05 -0.32 6.98
N ASP A 60 -6.79 -1.27 7.51
CA ASP A 60 -6.80 -2.66 7.04
C ASP A 60 -8.19 -3.26 7.22
N SER A 61 -8.58 -4.20 6.38
CA SER A 61 -9.86 -4.91 6.49
C SER A 61 -9.81 -6.09 7.45
N ASP A 62 -8.61 -6.62 7.73
CA ASP A 62 -8.44 -7.76 8.63
C ASP A 62 -8.57 -7.33 10.10
N PRO A 63 -9.55 -7.89 10.85
CA PRO A 63 -9.71 -7.57 12.27
C PRO A 63 -8.50 -7.96 13.13
N HIS A 64 -7.69 -8.95 12.72
CA HIS A 64 -6.49 -9.35 13.46
C HIS A 64 -5.37 -8.31 13.36
N ALA A 65 -5.32 -7.54 12.27
CA ALA A 65 -4.30 -6.52 12.05
C ALA A 65 -4.32 -5.43 13.14
N ILE A 66 -5.52 -5.05 13.65
CA ILE A 66 -5.66 -4.03 14.71
C ILE A 66 -4.90 -4.41 15.98
N ALA A 67 -4.98 -5.67 16.41
CA ALA A 67 -4.30 -6.14 17.61
C ALA A 67 -2.76 -6.03 17.49
N LEU A 68 -2.23 -6.09 16.27
CA LEU A 68 -0.79 -5.99 16.00
C LEU A 68 -0.23 -4.57 16.17
N LEU A 69 -1.08 -3.56 16.30
CA LEU A 69 -0.69 -2.16 16.53
C LEU A 69 -0.92 -1.71 17.98
N ALA A 70 -1.41 -2.57 18.87
CA ALA A 70 -1.80 -2.22 20.24
C ALA A 70 -0.64 -1.72 21.11
N ASP A 71 0.60 -2.11 20.79
CA ASP A 71 1.82 -1.71 21.49
C ASP A 71 2.37 -0.34 21.03
N LEU A 72 1.75 0.29 20.03
CA LEU A 72 2.23 1.55 19.46
C LEU A 72 1.64 2.78 20.19
N PRO A 73 2.33 3.95 20.09
CA PRO A 73 1.83 5.21 20.66
C PRO A 73 0.48 5.62 20.07
N GLN A 74 -0.58 5.58 20.86
CA GLN A 74 -1.95 5.86 20.40
C GLN A 74 -2.26 7.36 20.24
N ASP A 75 -1.41 8.24 20.73
CA ASP A 75 -1.51 9.69 20.58
C ASP A 75 -1.23 10.17 19.15
N ARG A 76 -0.51 9.38 18.36
CA ARG A 76 -0.18 9.67 16.95
C ARG A 76 -0.63 8.59 15.97
N LEU A 77 -1.38 7.58 16.43
CA LEU A 77 -1.89 6.49 15.61
C LEU A 77 -3.41 6.41 15.68
N ARG A 78 -4.03 6.39 14.51
CA ARG A 78 -5.43 6.01 14.32
C ARG A 78 -5.48 4.72 13.51
N ALA A 79 -5.71 3.59 14.17
CA ALA A 79 -5.95 2.33 13.50
C ALA A 79 -7.44 2.18 13.16
N VAL A 80 -7.75 1.82 11.91
CA VAL A 80 -9.11 1.71 11.39
C VAL A 80 -9.29 0.36 10.71
N GLN A 81 -10.27 -0.42 11.17
CA GLN A 81 -10.72 -1.60 10.44
C GLN A 81 -11.74 -1.16 9.39
N SER A 82 -11.37 -1.24 8.12
CA SER A 82 -12.25 -0.89 6.99
C SER A 82 -11.73 -1.48 5.70
N SER A 83 -12.61 -1.80 4.77
CA SER A 83 -12.23 -1.94 3.37
C SER A 83 -11.84 -0.56 2.79
N PHE A 84 -11.09 -0.56 1.68
CA PHE A 84 -10.70 0.72 1.05
C PHE A 84 -11.88 1.39 0.36
N GLU A 85 -12.88 0.62 -0.05
CA GLU A 85 -14.13 1.09 -0.65
C GLU A 85 -14.99 1.86 0.34
N GLU A 86 -15.00 1.44 1.61
CA GLU A 86 -15.81 2.07 2.67
C GLU A 86 -15.05 3.14 3.45
N PHE A 87 -13.71 3.09 3.42
CA PHE A 87 -12.89 4.02 4.18
C PHE A 87 -13.12 5.47 3.77
N ARG A 88 -13.33 6.35 4.76
CA ARG A 88 -13.46 7.79 4.55
C ARG A 88 -12.08 8.44 4.56
N PHE A 89 -11.59 8.81 3.38
CA PHE A 89 -10.31 9.49 3.20
C PHE A 89 -10.37 10.93 3.73
N GLU A 90 -9.34 11.31 4.45
CA GLU A 90 -9.01 12.70 4.83
C GLU A 90 -7.90 13.21 3.90
N THR A 91 -7.11 14.21 4.32
CA THR A 91 -5.98 14.73 3.52
C THR A 91 -4.64 14.41 4.17
N TYR A 92 -3.67 13.98 3.35
CA TYR A 92 -2.40 13.44 3.82
C TYR A 92 -1.21 14.05 3.08
N ASP A 93 -0.08 14.13 3.77
CA ASP A 93 1.21 14.50 3.20
C ASP A 93 1.88 13.29 2.53
N LEU A 94 1.56 12.07 3.01
CA LEU A 94 2.04 10.81 2.47
C LEU A 94 0.92 9.77 2.45
N ILE A 95 0.78 9.04 1.34
CA ILE A 95 -0.05 7.83 1.27
C ILE A 95 0.84 6.66 0.86
N ASN A 96 0.96 5.70 1.77
CA ASN A 96 1.64 4.42 1.59
C ASN A 96 0.63 3.32 1.28
N ALA A 97 0.87 2.53 0.24
CA ALA A 97 0.01 1.41 -0.16
C ALA A 97 0.86 0.26 -0.71
N GLN A 98 1.73 -0.31 0.15
CA GLN A 98 2.65 -1.37 -0.24
C GLN A 98 1.92 -2.70 -0.42
N PHE A 99 1.84 -3.19 -1.66
CA PHE A 99 1.17 -4.45 -2.02
C PHE A 99 -0.29 -4.54 -1.54
N ALA A 100 -0.99 -3.41 -1.41
CA ALA A 100 -2.34 -3.34 -0.86
C ALA A 100 -3.41 -3.07 -1.94
N LEU A 101 -3.20 -2.08 -2.79
CA LEU A 101 -4.17 -1.69 -3.83
C LEU A 101 -4.57 -2.82 -4.79
N PRO A 102 -3.69 -3.75 -5.19
CA PRO A 102 -4.10 -4.86 -6.05
C PRO A 102 -5.21 -5.73 -5.48
N PHE A 103 -5.44 -5.73 -4.16
CA PHE A 103 -6.53 -6.47 -3.52
C PHE A 103 -7.90 -5.79 -3.64
N VAL A 104 -7.97 -4.55 -4.14
CA VAL A 104 -9.24 -3.91 -4.49
C VAL A 104 -9.81 -4.57 -5.74
N PRO A 105 -11.09 -5.01 -5.73
CA PRO A 105 -11.75 -5.54 -6.92
C PRO A 105 -11.74 -4.54 -8.09
N LYS A 106 -11.60 -5.06 -9.31
CA LYS A 106 -11.43 -4.25 -10.53
C LYS A 106 -12.56 -3.22 -10.74
N GLU A 107 -13.78 -3.58 -10.39
CA GLU A 107 -14.97 -2.72 -10.50
C GLU A 107 -14.91 -1.49 -9.59
N HIS A 108 -14.19 -1.55 -8.46
CA HIS A 108 -14.05 -0.47 -7.48
C HIS A 108 -12.71 0.26 -7.58
N PHE A 109 -11.75 -0.30 -8.31
CA PHE A 109 -10.36 0.13 -8.28
C PHE A 109 -10.17 1.60 -8.69
N ASN A 110 -10.78 2.02 -9.80
CA ASN A 110 -10.66 3.39 -10.29
C ASN A 110 -11.25 4.42 -9.33
N GLU A 111 -12.35 4.09 -8.66
CA GLU A 111 -12.97 4.95 -7.66
C GLU A 111 -12.05 5.08 -6.43
N VAL A 112 -11.58 3.95 -5.89
CA VAL A 112 -10.67 3.92 -4.73
C VAL A 112 -9.40 4.70 -5.03
N PHE A 113 -8.73 4.45 -6.16
CA PHE A 113 -7.51 5.16 -6.50
C PHE A 113 -7.76 6.65 -6.77
N GLY A 114 -8.89 7.01 -7.37
CA GLY A 114 -9.32 8.40 -7.50
C GLY A 114 -9.47 9.11 -6.15
N ARG A 115 -9.96 8.39 -5.12
CA ARG A 115 -10.03 8.92 -3.73
C ARG A 115 -8.64 9.05 -3.12
N VAL A 116 -7.73 8.09 -3.34
CA VAL A 116 -6.32 8.17 -2.94
C VAL A 116 -5.67 9.44 -3.50
N LYS A 117 -5.83 9.70 -4.80
CA LYS A 117 -5.27 10.92 -5.43
C LYS A 117 -5.81 12.21 -4.82
N ARG A 118 -7.13 12.30 -4.61
CA ARG A 118 -7.76 13.49 -4.01
C ARG A 118 -7.41 13.70 -2.55
N ALA A 119 -7.01 12.64 -1.85
CA ALA A 119 -6.59 12.69 -0.46
C ALA A 119 -5.15 13.18 -0.26
N LEU A 120 -4.36 13.29 -1.34
CA LEU A 120 -3.03 13.90 -1.26
C LEU A 120 -3.14 15.41 -1.20
N LYS A 121 -2.44 16.02 -0.25
CA LYS A 121 -2.22 17.48 -0.23
C LYS A 121 -1.35 17.89 -1.43
N PRO A 122 -1.41 19.16 -1.88
CA PRO A 122 -0.47 19.68 -2.86
C PRO A 122 0.98 19.41 -2.42
N GLY A 123 1.76 18.77 -3.28
CA GLY A 123 3.13 18.33 -2.97
C GLY A 123 3.23 17.06 -2.12
N GLY A 124 2.10 16.46 -1.72
CA GLY A 124 2.05 15.16 -1.03
C GLY A 124 2.51 14.01 -1.93
N ILE A 125 2.95 12.92 -1.33
CA ILE A 125 3.55 11.78 -2.04
C ILE A 125 2.69 10.53 -1.86
N PHE A 126 2.42 9.88 -2.98
CA PHE A 126 1.94 8.50 -3.06
C PHE A 126 3.13 7.56 -3.27
N VAL A 127 3.15 6.45 -2.53
CA VAL A 127 4.09 5.34 -2.73
C VAL A 127 3.34 4.02 -2.62
N GLY A 128 3.51 3.14 -3.61
CA GLY A 128 2.82 1.85 -3.61
C GLY A 128 3.08 1.04 -4.86
N GLN A 129 2.39 -0.10 -4.97
CA GLN A 129 2.52 -1.00 -6.10
C GLN A 129 1.17 -1.28 -6.76
N PHE A 130 1.26 -1.58 -8.07
CA PHE A 130 0.19 -2.18 -8.85
C PHE A 130 0.68 -3.52 -9.42
N PHE A 131 -0.22 -4.49 -9.60
CA PHE A 131 0.13 -5.75 -10.22
C PHE A 131 -0.11 -5.70 -11.72
N GLY A 132 0.82 -6.29 -12.47
CA GLY A 132 0.78 -6.42 -13.91
C GLY A 132 0.03 -7.67 -14.37
N LEU A 133 -0.22 -7.76 -15.68
CA LEU A 133 -1.02 -8.83 -16.27
C LEU A 133 -0.34 -10.20 -16.22
N HIS A 134 0.99 -10.27 -16.13
CA HIS A 134 1.75 -11.53 -16.04
C HIS A 134 1.88 -12.07 -14.61
N ASP A 135 1.37 -11.34 -13.61
CA ASP A 135 1.41 -11.80 -12.22
C ASP A 135 0.70 -13.15 -12.08
N GLU A 136 1.31 -14.11 -11.40
CA GLU A 136 0.79 -15.47 -11.23
C GLU A 136 -0.58 -15.50 -10.55
N TRP A 137 -0.91 -14.46 -9.77
CA TRP A 137 -2.22 -14.34 -9.15
C TRP A 137 -3.31 -13.84 -10.09
N ASN A 138 -2.96 -13.42 -11.32
CA ASN A 138 -3.93 -13.03 -12.34
C ASN A 138 -4.63 -14.28 -12.92
N THR A 139 -5.58 -14.81 -12.18
CA THR A 139 -6.34 -15.99 -12.57
C THR A 139 -7.84 -15.69 -12.65
N PRO A 140 -8.60 -16.39 -13.52
CA PRO A 140 -10.04 -16.18 -13.63
C PRO A 140 -10.77 -16.28 -12.28
N GLY A 141 -11.62 -15.31 -11.99
CA GLY A 141 -12.45 -15.27 -10.78
C GLY A 141 -11.75 -14.82 -9.51
N ARG A 142 -10.49 -14.37 -9.58
CA ARG A 142 -9.81 -13.78 -8.44
C ARG A 142 -10.23 -12.30 -8.32
N PRO A 143 -10.78 -11.86 -7.16
CA PRO A 143 -11.27 -10.49 -6.99
C PRO A 143 -10.09 -9.54 -6.68
N MET A 144 -9.21 -9.36 -7.67
CA MET A 144 -8.03 -8.50 -7.59
C MET A 144 -7.91 -7.68 -8.88
N THR A 145 -7.14 -6.61 -8.83
CA THR A 145 -6.87 -5.75 -9.98
C THR A 145 -5.48 -5.95 -10.52
N PHE A 146 -5.41 -6.25 -11.82
CA PHE A 146 -4.18 -6.36 -12.61
C PHE A 146 -4.27 -5.39 -13.78
N LEU A 147 -3.18 -4.66 -14.06
CA LEU A 147 -3.16 -3.53 -14.98
C LEU A 147 -2.04 -3.68 -16.00
N THR A 148 -2.21 -3.07 -17.19
CA THR A 148 -1.10 -2.84 -18.09
C THR A 148 -0.29 -1.63 -17.63
N ARG A 149 0.93 -1.47 -18.16
CA ARG A 149 1.77 -0.28 -17.93
C ARG A 149 1.01 1.01 -18.29
N GLU A 150 0.36 1.04 -19.46
CA GLU A 150 -0.38 2.21 -19.93
C GLU A 150 -1.55 2.57 -19.00
N GLN A 151 -2.21 1.56 -18.43
CA GLN A 151 -3.29 1.78 -17.47
C GLN A 151 -2.75 2.38 -16.17
N VAL A 152 -1.58 1.94 -15.68
CA VAL A 152 -0.95 2.53 -14.50
C VAL A 152 -0.52 3.97 -14.80
N GLU A 153 0.09 4.24 -15.96
CA GLU A 153 0.47 5.59 -16.37
C GLU A 153 -0.75 6.52 -16.48
N GLU A 154 -1.89 6.02 -16.98
CA GLU A 154 -3.13 6.77 -17.04
C GLU A 154 -3.69 7.10 -15.64
N LEU A 155 -3.66 6.14 -14.71
CA LEU A 155 -4.06 6.37 -13.32
C LEU A 155 -3.25 7.48 -12.65
N LEU A 156 -1.97 7.57 -12.99
CA LEU A 156 -1.02 8.55 -12.43
C LEU A 156 -1.03 9.89 -13.18
N ARG A 157 -1.84 10.04 -14.23
CA ARG A 157 -1.93 11.28 -14.99
C ARG A 157 -2.23 12.47 -14.07
N GLY A 158 -1.47 13.57 -14.25
CA GLY A 158 -1.55 14.77 -13.43
C GLY A 158 -0.70 14.75 -12.16
N MET A 159 -0.03 13.62 -11.87
CA MET A 159 0.98 13.54 -10.82
C MET A 159 2.39 13.61 -11.43
N LYS A 160 3.34 14.13 -10.67
CA LYS A 160 4.77 14.10 -11.04
C LYS A 160 5.34 12.73 -10.66
N LEU A 161 5.68 11.91 -11.65
CA LEU A 161 6.38 10.64 -11.42
C LEU A 161 7.81 10.91 -10.93
N ILE A 162 8.14 10.37 -9.76
CA ILE A 162 9.48 10.41 -9.17
C ILE A 162 10.20 9.10 -9.42
N GLU A 163 9.47 7.98 -9.29
CA GLU A 163 9.92 6.64 -9.61
C GLU A 163 8.80 5.83 -10.24
N PHE A 164 9.12 5.12 -11.31
CA PHE A 164 8.25 4.16 -11.94
C PHE A 164 9.11 3.01 -12.48
N THR A 165 9.11 1.90 -11.80
CA THR A 165 9.86 0.70 -12.20
C THR A 165 8.93 -0.49 -12.36
N GLU A 166 9.25 -1.35 -13.29
CA GLU A 166 8.51 -2.58 -13.59
C GLU A 166 9.41 -3.77 -13.26
N GLU A 167 8.86 -4.71 -12.53
CA GLU A 167 9.48 -5.98 -12.16
C GLU A 167 8.61 -7.11 -12.72
N ASP A 168 9.20 -7.99 -13.53
CA ASP A 168 8.53 -9.14 -14.16
C ASP A 168 9.47 -10.34 -14.02
N VAL A 169 9.41 -11.03 -12.84
CA VAL A 169 10.44 -11.99 -12.41
C VAL A 169 9.89 -13.13 -11.57
N ASP A 170 10.55 -14.28 -11.64
CA ASP A 170 10.34 -15.38 -10.72
C ASP A 170 11.03 -15.10 -9.37
N SER A 171 10.29 -15.18 -8.28
CA SER A 171 10.79 -14.98 -6.92
C SER A 171 9.92 -15.74 -5.90
N HIS A 172 9.75 -15.20 -4.70
CA HIS A 172 9.00 -15.86 -3.63
C HIS A 172 8.08 -14.85 -2.92
N VAL A 173 6.98 -15.38 -2.37
CA VAL A 173 6.17 -14.66 -1.38
C VAL A 173 6.92 -14.60 -0.04
N ALA A 174 6.45 -13.79 0.90
CA ALA A 174 7.12 -13.58 2.19
C ALA A 174 7.34 -14.88 2.99
N ASP A 175 6.52 -15.90 2.81
CA ASP A 175 6.62 -17.21 3.47
C ASP A 175 7.53 -18.21 2.75
N GLY A 176 8.19 -17.78 1.65
CA GLY A 176 9.08 -18.61 0.86
C GLY A 176 8.41 -19.40 -0.28
N THR A 177 7.08 -19.25 -0.47
CA THR A 177 6.37 -19.90 -1.59
C THR A 177 6.85 -19.28 -2.91
N PRO A 178 7.28 -20.08 -3.91
CA PRO A 178 7.63 -19.57 -5.22
C PRO A 178 6.45 -18.82 -5.87
N LYS A 179 6.73 -17.73 -6.56
CA LYS A 179 5.73 -16.94 -7.27
C LYS A 179 6.38 -16.15 -8.41
N HIS A 180 5.71 -16.11 -9.55
CA HIS A 180 6.01 -15.15 -10.59
C HIS A 180 5.34 -13.81 -10.26
N TRP A 181 6.15 -12.76 -10.16
CA TRP A 181 5.72 -11.41 -9.87
C TRP A 181 5.77 -10.53 -11.13
N HIS A 182 4.67 -9.84 -11.39
CA HIS A 182 4.66 -8.71 -12.32
C HIS A 182 4.14 -7.50 -11.57
N VAL A 183 5.03 -6.56 -11.23
CA VAL A 183 4.76 -5.46 -10.31
C VAL A 183 5.26 -4.14 -10.87
N PHE A 184 4.43 -3.11 -10.80
CA PHE A 184 4.82 -1.72 -11.02
C PHE A 184 5.02 -1.03 -9.68
N HIS A 185 6.24 -0.59 -9.40
CA HIS A 185 6.58 0.19 -8.20
C HIS A 185 6.52 1.67 -8.52
N VAL A 186 5.82 2.42 -7.70
CA VAL A 186 5.53 3.84 -7.98
C VAL A 186 5.85 4.71 -6.78
N ILE A 187 6.52 5.84 -7.04
CA ILE A 187 6.54 7.02 -6.19
C ILE A 187 6.10 8.20 -7.05
N ALA A 188 5.00 8.86 -6.66
CA ALA A 188 4.43 9.97 -7.40
C ALA A 188 4.02 11.12 -6.47
N GLN A 189 4.17 12.37 -6.93
CA GLN A 189 3.86 13.57 -6.17
C GLN A 189 2.63 14.27 -6.77
N ALA A 190 1.70 14.72 -5.92
CA ALA A 190 0.51 15.48 -6.30
C ALA A 190 0.82 16.95 -6.62
#